data_b7efc9989941e69b38a224fd150e4973
#
_entry.id   b7efc9989941e69b38a224fd150e4973
#
_cell.length_a   1.000
_cell.length_b   1.000
_cell.length_c   1.000
_cell.angle_alpha   90.00
_cell.angle_beta   90.00
_cell.angle_gamma   90.00
#
_symmetry.space_group_name_H-M   'P 1'
#
loop_
_entity.id
_entity.type
_entity.pdbx_description
1 polymer ?
#
loop_
_entity_poly.entity_id
_entity_poly.type
_entity_poly.pdbx_seq_one_letter_code
_entity_poly.pdbx_strand_id
1 'polypeptide(L)'
;MVDEVNMSQAIGYDIRKDKIIEGMFVIPIFQQDKTGMYQILTGTSTTTSDVQAIVSKKADKPVLFGQTRIILFSEKMVREIGITELTDYFYREPQLGNRVILAIVEGKVKNIINTKPPNTNVNIGIYLSDLINQQNETGTDRIQTSIFLGNSLETGGDSYLPLFKLINDEVAVSESPYFMRIKWSVKFERMICSFLRH
;
A
#
# COMPACT_ATOMS: atom_id res chain seq x y z
N MET A 1 -17.90 15.51 -12.76
CA MET A 1 -17.67 15.11 -11.35
C MET A 1 -16.41 14.28 -11.10
N VAL A 2 -15.84 13.58 -12.09
CA VAL A 2 -14.54 12.88 -11.94
C VAL A 2 -13.35 13.86 -11.98
N ASP A 3 -13.55 15.03 -12.57
CA ASP A 3 -12.50 16.05 -12.77
C ASP A 3 -12.21 16.93 -11.53
N GLU A 4 -12.91 16.70 -10.43
CA GLU A 4 -12.77 17.54 -9.22
C GLU A 4 -11.87 16.94 -8.14
N VAL A 5 -11.38 15.71 -8.32
CA VAL A 5 -10.56 15.00 -7.34
C VAL A 5 -9.40 14.26 -8.00
N ASN A 6 -8.31 14.12 -7.27
CA ASN A 6 -7.17 13.30 -7.64
C ASN A 6 -7.31 11.91 -6.99
N MET A 7 -7.48 10.86 -7.79
CA MET A 7 -7.59 9.50 -7.28
C MET A 7 -6.25 8.79 -7.34
N SER A 8 -5.71 8.40 -6.19
CA SER A 8 -4.47 7.63 -6.14
C SER A 8 -4.69 6.20 -6.66
N GLN A 9 -3.71 5.65 -7.37
CA GLN A 9 -3.71 4.25 -7.84
C GLN A 9 -2.71 3.38 -7.10
N ALA A 10 -1.63 3.97 -6.60
CA ALA A 10 -0.70 3.34 -5.68
C ALA A 10 -0.28 4.32 -4.61
N ILE A 11 0.00 3.79 -3.43
CA ILE A 11 0.52 4.56 -2.30
C ILE A 11 1.74 3.83 -1.77
N GLY A 12 2.81 4.57 -1.50
CA GLY A 12 4.02 4.02 -0.92
C GLY A 12 4.40 4.74 0.36
N TYR A 13 4.90 4.02 1.33
CA TYR A 13 5.38 4.57 2.59
C TYR A 13 6.77 4.09 2.93
N ASP A 14 7.67 5.05 3.11
CA ASP A 14 9.01 4.84 3.63
C ASP A 14 9.14 5.46 5.02
N ILE A 15 10.04 4.91 5.85
CA ILE A 15 10.43 5.52 7.11
C ILE A 15 11.81 6.15 6.98
N ARG A 16 11.90 7.42 7.36
CA ARG A 16 13.15 8.17 7.46
C ARG A 16 13.75 8.03 8.87
N LYS A 17 14.84 8.75 9.13
CA LYS A 17 15.36 8.94 10.49
C LYS A 17 14.30 9.63 11.35
N ASP A 18 14.38 9.44 12.66
CA ASP A 18 13.47 10.05 13.65
C ASP A 18 12.00 9.65 13.51
N LYS A 19 11.75 8.43 12.96
CA LYS A 19 10.39 7.89 12.75
C LYS A 19 9.48 8.75 11.87
N ILE A 20 10.07 9.60 11.03
CA ILE A 20 9.30 10.38 10.06
C ILE A 20 8.89 9.47 8.90
N ILE A 21 7.60 9.42 8.62
CA ILE A 21 7.01 8.70 7.51
C ILE A 21 7.01 9.60 6.28
N GLU A 22 7.52 9.09 5.17
CA GLU A 22 7.41 9.69 3.84
C GLU A 22 6.40 8.90 3.03
N GLY A 23 5.30 9.54 2.64
CA GLY A 23 4.32 8.95 1.74
C GLY A 23 4.43 9.48 0.32
N MET A 24 4.19 8.59 -0.63
CA MET A 24 4.22 8.84 -2.08
C MET A 24 2.92 8.36 -2.68
N PHE A 25 2.20 9.24 -3.36
CA PHE A 25 0.90 8.98 -3.96
C PHE A 25 1.02 9.04 -5.48
N VAL A 26 0.76 7.95 -6.14
CA VAL A 26 0.75 7.82 -7.59
C VAL A 26 -0.62 8.18 -8.11
N ILE A 27 -0.71 9.30 -8.81
CA ILE A 27 -1.95 9.86 -9.33
C ILE A 27 -1.90 9.87 -10.86
N PRO A 28 -2.83 9.20 -11.56
CA PRO A 28 -2.87 9.22 -13.02
C PRO A 28 -3.17 10.61 -13.54
N ILE A 29 -2.56 10.95 -14.68
CA ILE A 29 -2.85 12.17 -15.42
C ILE A 29 -3.73 11.80 -16.59
N PHE A 30 -4.97 12.27 -16.58
CA PHE A 30 -5.93 12.07 -17.67
C PHE A 30 -5.78 13.20 -18.70
N GLN A 31 -5.05 12.94 -19.80
CA GLN A 31 -4.97 13.82 -20.99
C GLN A 31 -5.26 13.00 -22.22
N GLN A 32 -5.97 13.59 -23.20
CA GLN A 32 -6.49 12.91 -24.40
C GLN A 32 -5.43 12.13 -25.21
N ASP A 33 -4.17 12.57 -25.21
CA ASP A 33 -3.10 11.96 -26.01
C ASP A 33 -1.99 11.28 -25.18
N LYS A 34 -2.22 11.07 -23.87
CA LYS A 34 -1.17 10.59 -22.94
C LYS A 34 -1.71 9.51 -22.00
N THR A 35 -1.79 8.28 -22.51
CA THR A 35 -2.11 7.11 -21.69
C THR A 35 -0.93 6.71 -20.83
N GLY A 36 -1.19 6.21 -19.60
CA GLY A 36 -0.18 5.71 -18.69
C GLY A 36 0.61 6.77 -17.92
N MET A 37 0.42 8.07 -18.18
CA MET A 37 1.11 9.13 -17.43
C MET A 37 0.55 9.26 -16.01
N TYR A 38 1.44 9.53 -15.09
CA TYR A 38 1.12 9.77 -13.69
C TYR A 38 2.06 10.79 -13.08
N GLN A 39 1.62 11.41 -12.02
CA GLN A 39 2.43 12.23 -11.13
C GLN A 39 2.60 11.55 -9.77
N ILE A 40 3.70 11.84 -9.10
CA ILE A 40 3.97 11.37 -7.75
C ILE A 40 3.95 12.56 -6.81
N LEU A 41 2.96 12.61 -5.93
CA LEU A 41 2.90 13.60 -4.86
C LEU A 41 3.49 13.01 -3.58
N THR A 42 4.29 13.79 -2.87
CA THR A 42 4.98 13.34 -1.66
C THR A 42 4.66 14.22 -0.47
N GLY A 43 4.53 13.59 0.68
CA GLY A 43 4.37 14.25 1.97
C GLY A 43 5.16 13.54 3.06
N THR A 44 5.45 14.24 4.14
CA THR A 44 6.16 13.69 5.31
C THR A 44 5.45 14.08 6.58
N SER A 45 5.24 13.12 7.49
CA SER A 45 4.69 13.35 8.83
C SER A 45 5.09 12.22 9.76
N THR A 46 4.61 12.25 11.00
CA THR A 46 4.77 11.18 11.98
C THR A 46 3.70 10.11 11.87
N THR A 47 2.59 10.37 11.17
CA THR A 47 1.49 9.41 10.95
C THR A 47 1.13 9.31 9.48
N THR A 48 0.58 8.16 9.06
CA THR A 48 0.13 7.93 7.68
C THR A 48 -1.07 8.82 7.30
N SER A 49 -1.98 9.07 8.23
CA SER A 49 -3.13 9.96 8.02
C SER A 49 -2.72 11.42 7.77
N ASP A 50 -1.75 11.93 8.54
CA ASP A 50 -1.26 13.29 8.36
C ASP A 50 -0.51 13.46 7.04
N VAL A 51 0.21 12.40 6.61
CA VAL A 51 0.87 12.39 5.30
C VAL A 51 -0.14 12.62 4.18
N GLN A 52 -1.29 11.93 4.21
CA GLN A 52 -2.36 12.15 3.23
C GLN A 52 -2.88 13.58 3.25
N ALA A 53 -3.15 14.11 4.44
CA ALA A 53 -3.63 15.49 4.60
C ALA A 53 -2.62 16.52 4.02
N ILE A 54 -1.32 16.28 4.24
CA ILE A 54 -0.24 17.12 3.70
C ILE A 54 -0.16 17.02 2.18
N VAL A 55 -0.27 15.81 1.62
CA VAL A 55 -0.27 15.59 0.17
C VAL A 55 -1.49 16.26 -0.48
N SER A 56 -2.67 16.11 0.11
CA SER A 56 -3.89 16.76 -0.37
C SER A 56 -3.79 18.29 -0.39
N LYS A 57 -3.08 18.90 0.58
CA LYS A 57 -2.84 20.36 0.61
C LYS A 57 -1.86 20.85 -0.46
N LYS A 58 -1.00 19.97 -0.98
CA LYS A 58 -0.03 20.27 -2.04
C LYS A 58 -0.58 20.04 -3.44
N ALA A 59 -1.64 19.26 -3.55
CA ALA A 59 -2.31 18.95 -4.79
C ALA A 59 -3.23 20.11 -5.21
N ASP A 60 -3.48 20.24 -6.51
CA ASP A 60 -4.47 21.16 -7.08
C ASP A 60 -5.92 20.77 -6.72
N LYS A 61 -6.13 19.49 -6.39
CA LYS A 61 -7.42 18.90 -6.00
C LYS A 61 -7.25 17.93 -4.85
N PRO A 62 -8.30 17.67 -4.04
CA PRO A 62 -8.25 16.68 -2.96
C PRO A 62 -7.77 15.31 -3.46
N VAL A 63 -6.87 14.67 -2.69
CA VAL A 63 -6.37 13.33 -3.00
C VAL A 63 -7.19 12.29 -2.25
N LEU A 64 -7.87 11.43 -3.02
CA LEU A 64 -8.73 10.37 -2.51
C LEU A 64 -8.15 8.98 -2.83
N PHE A 65 -8.56 7.98 -2.05
CA PHE A 65 -8.11 6.58 -2.18
C PHE A 65 -8.96 5.72 -3.13
N GLY A 66 -10.04 6.26 -3.68
CA GLY A 66 -11.09 5.49 -4.36
C GLY A 66 -10.65 4.57 -5.51
N GLN A 67 -9.48 4.79 -6.10
CA GLN A 67 -8.91 3.94 -7.15
C GLN A 67 -7.61 3.26 -6.73
N THR A 68 -7.24 3.33 -5.46
CA THR A 68 -6.02 2.69 -4.95
C THR A 68 -6.10 1.18 -5.13
N ARG A 69 -5.11 0.61 -5.80
CA ARG A 69 -4.99 -0.83 -6.07
C ARG A 69 -3.97 -1.49 -5.16
N ILE A 70 -2.92 -0.74 -4.80
CA ILE A 70 -1.81 -1.28 -4.01
C ILE A 70 -1.28 -0.24 -3.01
N ILE A 71 -0.95 -0.71 -1.82
CA ILE A 71 -0.26 0.05 -0.78
C ILE A 71 1.04 -0.67 -0.45
N LEU A 72 2.15 0.06 -0.53
CA LEU A 72 3.50 -0.44 -0.34
C LEU A 72 4.08 0.11 0.95
N PHE A 73 4.69 -0.76 1.75
CA PHE A 73 5.45 -0.39 2.93
C PHE A 73 6.89 -0.85 2.79
N SER A 74 7.87 -0.01 3.11
CA SER A 74 9.24 -0.48 3.19
C SER A 74 9.40 -1.51 4.32
N GLU A 75 10.20 -2.53 4.10
CA GLU A 75 10.51 -3.55 5.11
C GLU A 75 11.00 -2.91 6.42
N LYS A 76 11.83 -1.87 6.31
CA LYS A 76 12.31 -1.11 7.45
C LYS A 76 11.16 -0.52 8.27
N MET A 77 10.17 0.10 7.62
CA MET A 77 9.01 0.70 8.27
C MET A 77 8.18 -0.36 9.01
N VAL A 78 7.96 -1.50 8.35
CA VAL A 78 7.22 -2.62 8.93
C VAL A 78 7.92 -3.20 10.16
N ARG A 79 9.26 -3.29 10.13
CA ARG A 79 10.06 -3.75 11.28
C ARG A 79 10.06 -2.76 12.45
N GLU A 80 10.05 -1.46 12.19
CA GLU A 80 10.13 -0.41 13.22
C GLU A 80 8.78 -0.06 13.86
N ILE A 81 7.70 -0.07 13.08
CA ILE A 81 6.36 0.35 13.53
C ILE A 81 5.46 -0.86 13.78
N GLY A 82 5.56 -1.89 12.93
CA GLY A 82 4.66 -3.04 12.92
C GLY A 82 3.53 -2.86 11.91
N ILE A 83 3.18 -3.96 11.23
CA ILE A 83 2.17 -3.93 10.15
C ILE A 83 0.77 -3.60 10.68
N THR A 84 0.43 -4.08 11.85
CA THR A 84 -0.90 -3.86 12.45
C THR A 84 -1.18 -2.38 12.67
N GLU A 85 -0.20 -1.63 13.20
CA GLU A 85 -0.33 -0.19 13.42
C GLU A 85 -0.44 0.57 12.10
N LEU A 86 0.33 0.14 11.09
CA LEU A 86 0.29 0.74 9.75
C LEU A 86 -1.03 0.51 9.03
N THR A 87 -1.61 -0.67 9.19
CA THR A 87 -2.84 -1.06 8.49
C THR A 87 -4.11 -0.60 9.20
N ASP A 88 -4.07 -0.30 10.49
CA ASP A 88 -5.23 0.14 11.27
C ASP A 88 -5.90 1.39 10.66
N TYR A 89 -5.11 2.34 10.18
CA TYR A 89 -5.63 3.51 9.48
C TYR A 89 -6.40 3.13 8.21
N PHE A 90 -5.81 2.27 7.38
CA PHE A 90 -6.41 1.88 6.09
C PHE A 90 -7.64 1.00 6.27
N TYR A 91 -7.68 0.22 7.34
CA TYR A 91 -8.85 -0.59 7.68
C TYR A 91 -10.09 0.26 7.99
N ARG A 92 -9.89 1.44 8.57
CA ARG A 92 -10.96 2.39 8.90
C ARG A 92 -11.31 3.35 7.78
N GLU A 93 -10.55 3.34 6.67
CA GLU A 93 -10.77 4.25 5.55
C GLU A 93 -11.83 3.69 4.59
N PRO A 94 -13.07 4.24 4.60
CA PRO A 94 -14.18 3.67 3.86
C PRO A 94 -14.03 3.79 2.34
N GLN A 95 -13.11 4.64 1.88
CA GLN A 95 -12.82 4.83 0.45
C GLN A 95 -11.92 3.72 -0.11
N LEU A 96 -11.22 2.98 0.76
CA LEU A 96 -10.41 1.84 0.34
C LEU A 96 -11.32 0.62 0.18
N GLY A 97 -11.48 0.19 -1.06
CA GLY A 97 -12.26 -1.02 -1.36
C GLY A 97 -11.57 -2.31 -0.91
N ASN A 98 -12.32 -3.40 -0.84
CA ASN A 98 -11.85 -4.74 -0.45
C ASN A 98 -10.80 -5.36 -1.40
N ARG A 99 -10.44 -4.66 -2.48
CA ARG A 99 -9.50 -5.14 -3.52
C ARG A 99 -8.12 -4.54 -3.43
N VAL A 100 -7.85 -3.72 -2.42
CA VAL A 100 -6.52 -3.12 -2.25
C VAL A 100 -5.53 -4.20 -1.81
N ILE A 101 -4.39 -4.26 -2.48
CA ILE A 101 -3.30 -5.17 -2.16
C ILE A 101 -2.34 -4.45 -1.21
N LEU A 102 -1.99 -5.08 -0.10
CA LEU A 102 -0.90 -4.63 0.76
C LEU A 102 0.36 -5.39 0.39
N ALA A 103 1.48 -4.70 0.25
CA ALA A 103 2.75 -5.33 -0.09
C ALA A 103 3.93 -4.68 0.65
N ILE A 104 4.98 -5.45 0.82
CA ILE A 104 6.24 -5.01 1.42
C ILE A 104 7.27 -4.82 0.30
N VAL A 105 8.17 -3.88 0.50
CA VAL A 105 9.27 -3.60 -0.42
C VAL A 105 10.60 -3.81 0.31
N GLU A 106 11.46 -4.65 -0.25
CA GLU A 106 12.85 -4.75 0.17
C GLU A 106 13.59 -3.46 -0.20
N GLY A 107 14.07 -2.75 0.81
CA GLY A 107 14.71 -1.44 0.64
C GLY A 107 13.71 -0.29 0.64
N LYS A 108 13.86 0.65 -0.29
CA LYS A 108 13.03 1.87 -0.36
C LYS A 108 11.89 1.72 -1.35
N VAL A 109 10.68 2.04 -0.90
CA VAL A 109 9.49 2.07 -1.77
C VAL A 109 9.64 3.08 -2.90
N LYS A 110 10.32 4.19 -2.64
CA LYS A 110 10.62 5.21 -3.66
C LYS A 110 11.29 4.62 -4.90
N ASN A 111 12.19 3.65 -4.74
CA ASN A 111 12.88 3.03 -5.87
C ASN A 111 11.90 2.25 -6.75
N ILE A 112 11.00 1.48 -6.14
CA ILE A 112 9.96 0.72 -6.85
C ILE A 112 9.01 1.67 -7.58
N ILE A 113 8.50 2.70 -6.91
CA ILE A 113 7.52 3.65 -7.51
C ILE A 113 8.13 4.44 -8.68
N ASN A 114 9.42 4.71 -8.65
CA ASN A 114 10.13 5.41 -9.74
C ASN A 114 10.56 4.48 -10.89
N THR A 115 10.39 3.17 -10.77
CA THR A 115 10.67 2.24 -11.86
C THR A 115 9.65 2.45 -12.98
N LYS A 116 10.14 2.45 -14.22
CA LYS A 116 9.27 2.55 -15.39
C LYS A 116 8.69 1.17 -15.71
N PRO A 117 7.35 1.03 -15.78
CA PRO A 117 6.74 -0.20 -16.25
C PRO A 117 7.24 -0.55 -17.66
N PRO A 118 7.41 -1.85 -18.00
CA PRO A 118 7.78 -2.27 -19.36
C PRO A 118 6.79 -1.78 -20.41
N ASN A 119 5.50 -1.73 -20.06
CA ASN A 119 4.48 -1.12 -20.89
C ASN A 119 4.26 0.34 -20.47
N THR A 120 4.65 1.27 -21.31
CA THR A 120 4.56 2.72 -21.06
C THR A 120 3.12 3.26 -21.02
N ASN A 121 2.14 2.48 -21.47
CA ASN A 121 0.71 2.84 -21.43
C ASN A 121 0.05 2.50 -20.08
N VAL A 122 0.80 1.88 -19.18
CA VAL A 122 0.31 1.45 -17.86
C VAL A 122 1.10 2.20 -16.79
N ASN A 123 0.42 2.76 -15.80
CA ASN A 123 1.14 3.38 -14.69
C ASN A 123 1.66 2.31 -13.70
N ILE A 124 2.61 2.72 -12.88
CA ILE A 124 3.29 1.83 -11.94
C ILE A 124 2.33 1.13 -10.96
N GLY A 125 1.26 1.80 -10.52
CA GLY A 125 0.29 1.20 -9.58
C GLY A 125 -0.49 0.04 -10.20
N ILE A 126 -0.90 0.17 -11.45
CA ILE A 126 -1.54 -0.90 -12.21
C ILE A 126 -0.54 -2.04 -12.44
N TYR A 127 0.65 -1.73 -12.92
CA TYR A 127 1.69 -2.71 -13.20
C TYR A 127 2.02 -3.59 -11.97
N LEU A 128 2.21 -2.96 -10.80
CA LEU A 128 2.51 -3.70 -9.58
C LEU A 128 1.35 -4.59 -9.13
N SER A 129 0.11 -4.11 -9.23
CA SER A 129 -1.06 -4.93 -8.90
C SER A 129 -1.23 -6.12 -9.84
N ASP A 130 -0.95 -5.93 -11.13
CA ASP A 130 -1.07 -6.97 -12.14
C ASP A 130 0.02 -8.04 -11.97
N LEU A 131 1.25 -7.67 -11.57
CA LEU A 131 2.30 -8.64 -11.22
C LEU A 131 1.86 -9.60 -10.12
N ILE A 132 1.19 -9.09 -9.07
CA ILE A 132 0.68 -9.94 -7.99
C ILE A 132 -0.49 -10.79 -8.46
N ASN A 133 -1.42 -10.21 -9.21
CA ASN A 133 -2.58 -10.95 -9.72
C ASN A 133 -2.14 -12.11 -10.63
N GLN A 134 -1.13 -11.89 -11.48
CA GLN A 134 -0.57 -12.93 -12.32
C GLN A 134 0.04 -14.08 -11.50
N GLN A 135 0.74 -13.77 -10.41
CA GLN A 135 1.26 -14.80 -9.50
C GLN A 135 0.14 -15.56 -8.79
N ASN A 136 -0.94 -14.88 -8.41
CA ASN A 136 -2.12 -15.52 -7.79
C ASN A 136 -2.86 -16.46 -8.74
N GLU A 137 -2.80 -16.23 -10.05
CA GLU A 137 -3.39 -17.14 -11.05
C GLU A 137 -2.55 -18.40 -11.28
N THR A 138 -1.23 -18.27 -11.12
CA THR A 138 -0.27 -19.36 -11.35
C THR A 138 0.11 -20.12 -10.08
N GLY A 139 -0.12 -19.52 -8.90
CA GLY A 139 0.27 -20.05 -7.59
C GLY A 139 -0.90 -20.63 -6.77
N THR A 140 -0.53 -21.38 -5.74
CA THR A 140 -1.47 -22.01 -4.79
C THR A 140 -2.04 -21.03 -3.74
N ASP A 141 -1.37 -19.91 -3.54
CA ASP A 141 -1.68 -18.98 -2.44
C ASP A 141 -2.22 -17.64 -2.97
N ARG A 142 -3.50 -17.39 -2.76
CA ARG A 142 -4.13 -16.11 -3.13
C ARG A 142 -3.80 -15.03 -2.09
N ILE A 143 -3.04 -14.04 -2.51
CA ILE A 143 -2.66 -12.89 -1.69
C ILE A 143 -3.67 -11.76 -1.91
N GLN A 144 -4.64 -11.61 -1.02
CA GLN A 144 -5.60 -10.50 -1.04
C GLN A 144 -5.63 -9.81 0.33
N THR A 145 -5.83 -8.49 0.33
CA THR A 145 -5.91 -7.70 1.58
C THR A 145 -7.02 -8.18 2.50
N SER A 146 -8.16 -8.59 1.95
CA SER A 146 -9.26 -9.18 2.73
C SER A 146 -8.85 -10.47 3.43
N ILE A 147 -8.01 -11.28 2.79
CA ILE A 147 -7.46 -12.52 3.38
C ILE A 147 -6.44 -12.17 4.46
N PHE A 148 -5.56 -11.20 4.21
CA PHE A 148 -4.60 -10.75 5.20
C PHE A 148 -5.30 -10.26 6.48
N LEU A 149 -6.32 -9.41 6.33
CA LEU A 149 -7.08 -8.89 7.48
C LEU A 149 -7.88 -9.99 8.16
N GLY A 150 -8.51 -10.90 7.41
CA GLY A 150 -9.23 -12.07 7.94
C GLY A 150 -8.31 -12.99 8.74
N ASN A 151 -7.20 -13.41 8.16
CA ASN A 151 -6.22 -14.27 8.80
C ASN A 151 -5.55 -13.63 10.02
N SER A 152 -5.41 -12.30 10.00
CA SER A 152 -4.87 -11.54 11.15
C SER A 152 -5.82 -11.51 12.32
N LEU A 153 -7.13 -11.66 12.09
CA LEU A 153 -8.16 -11.70 13.11
C LEU A 153 -8.41 -13.12 13.65
N GLU A 154 -8.03 -14.14 12.89
CA GLU A 154 -8.14 -15.53 13.37
C GLU A 154 -6.91 -15.88 14.23
N THR A 155 -7.17 -16.30 15.46
CA THR A 155 -6.13 -16.76 16.40
C THR A 155 -5.42 -18.00 15.84
N GLY A 156 -4.19 -17.81 15.36
CA GLY A 156 -3.33 -18.90 14.87
C GLY A 156 -3.07 -18.94 13.37
N GLY A 157 -3.65 -18.03 12.59
CA GLY A 157 -3.33 -17.90 11.17
C GLY A 157 -1.99 -17.17 10.94
N ASP A 158 -1.08 -17.74 10.18
CA ASP A 158 0.09 -17.02 9.68
C ASP A 158 -0.35 -16.12 8.52
N SER A 159 -0.21 -14.81 8.70
CA SER A 159 -0.49 -13.84 7.65
C SER A 159 0.77 -13.55 6.87
N TYR A 160 0.67 -13.53 5.55
CA TYR A 160 1.78 -13.23 4.66
C TYR A 160 1.42 -12.13 3.67
N LEU A 161 2.42 -11.34 3.32
CA LEU A 161 2.32 -10.24 2.35
C LEU A 161 3.31 -10.47 1.22
N PRO A 162 2.97 -10.07 -0.02
CA PRO A 162 3.90 -10.12 -1.13
C PRO A 162 5.08 -9.19 -0.85
N LEU A 163 6.28 -9.64 -1.23
CA LEU A 163 7.52 -8.87 -1.12
C LEU A 163 8.02 -8.49 -2.50
N PHE A 164 8.07 -7.20 -2.77
CA PHE A 164 8.71 -6.68 -3.97
C PHE A 164 10.20 -6.44 -3.76
N LYS A 165 10.96 -6.76 -4.77
CA LYS A 165 12.41 -6.51 -4.86
C LYS A 165 12.73 -5.80 -6.16
N LEU A 166 13.80 -5.03 -6.14
CA LEU A 166 14.38 -4.46 -7.36
C LEU A 166 15.62 -5.30 -7.74
N ILE A 167 15.56 -5.95 -8.89
CA ILE A 167 16.64 -6.79 -9.43
C ILE A 167 17.01 -6.23 -10.80
N ASN A 168 18.23 -5.75 -10.97
CA ASN A 168 18.71 -5.14 -12.22
C ASN A 168 17.76 -4.04 -12.76
N ASP A 169 17.29 -3.16 -11.89
CA ASP A 169 16.31 -2.10 -12.18
C ASP A 169 14.92 -2.57 -12.63
N GLU A 170 14.64 -3.85 -12.54
CA GLU A 170 13.32 -4.43 -12.77
C GLU A 170 12.65 -4.83 -11.46
N VAL A 171 11.33 -4.63 -11.41
CA VAL A 171 10.52 -5.03 -10.24
C VAL A 171 10.21 -6.51 -10.33
N ALA A 172 10.58 -7.25 -9.30
CA ALA A 172 10.24 -8.65 -9.13
C ALA A 172 9.43 -8.86 -7.84
N VAL A 173 8.49 -9.79 -7.88
CA VAL A 173 7.81 -10.29 -6.68
C VAL A 173 8.58 -11.51 -6.19
N SER A 174 8.86 -11.56 -4.89
CA SER A 174 9.57 -12.70 -4.30
C SER A 174 8.68 -13.94 -4.29
N GLU A 175 9.24 -15.08 -4.69
CA GLU A 175 8.56 -16.39 -4.58
C GLU A 175 8.28 -16.80 -3.13
N SER A 176 9.07 -16.27 -2.18
CA SER A 176 8.84 -16.47 -0.76
C SER A 176 8.09 -15.26 -0.21
N PRO A 177 6.80 -15.41 0.15
CA PRO A 177 6.06 -14.35 0.78
C PRO A 177 6.74 -13.93 2.10
N TYR A 178 6.63 -12.68 2.44
CA TYR A 178 7.15 -12.18 3.70
C TYR A 178 6.28 -12.72 4.83
N PHE A 179 6.76 -13.76 5.52
CA PHE A 179 6.08 -14.30 6.69
C PHE A 179 6.23 -13.32 7.84
N MET A 180 5.12 -12.76 8.24
CA MET A 180 5.06 -11.92 9.41
C MET A 180 4.31 -12.63 10.51
N ARG A 181 5.04 -13.05 11.53
CA ARG A 181 4.42 -13.42 12.80
C ARG A 181 3.88 -12.14 13.43
N ILE A 182 2.60 -11.88 13.26
CA ILE A 182 1.94 -10.75 13.91
C ILE A 182 1.98 -11.03 15.40
N LYS A 183 2.87 -10.35 16.12
CA LYS A 183 2.77 -10.29 17.58
C LYS A 183 1.51 -9.47 17.88
N TRP A 184 0.46 -10.13 18.26
CA TRP A 184 -0.73 -9.49 18.81
C TRP A 184 -0.31 -8.58 19.97
N SER A 185 -0.43 -7.30 19.79
CA SER A 185 -0.31 -6.35 20.88
C SER A 185 -1.58 -6.48 21.73
N VAL A 186 -1.44 -6.63 23.04
CA VAL A 186 -2.53 -6.68 24.05
C VAL A 186 -3.52 -5.52 23.91
N LYS A 187 -3.16 -4.47 23.20
CA LYS A 187 -4.01 -3.31 22.86
C LYS A 187 -5.17 -3.66 21.92
N PHE A 188 -4.98 -4.64 21.04
CA PHE A 188 -6.00 -5.03 20.05
C PHE A 188 -7.12 -5.87 20.68
N GLU A 189 -6.81 -6.73 21.64
CA GLU A 189 -7.82 -7.48 22.41
C GLU A 189 -8.82 -6.56 23.14
N ARG A 190 -8.34 -5.44 23.69
CA ARG A 190 -9.22 -4.47 24.37
C ARG A 190 -10.15 -3.74 23.42
N MET A 191 -9.77 -3.55 22.17
CA MET A 191 -10.57 -2.85 21.17
C MET A 191 -11.71 -3.73 20.63
N ILE A 192 -11.43 -5.02 20.37
CA ILE A 192 -12.45 -5.99 19.94
C ILE A 192 -13.47 -6.22 21.06
N CYS A 193 -13.05 -6.35 22.32
CA CYS A 193 -13.94 -6.50 23.47
C CYS A 193 -14.84 -5.27 23.71
N SER A 194 -14.46 -4.09 23.28
CA SER A 194 -15.32 -2.90 23.37
C SER A 194 -16.38 -2.84 22.26
N PHE A 195 -16.11 -3.43 21.09
CA PHE A 195 -17.04 -3.45 19.95
C PHE A 195 -18.12 -4.54 20.05
N LEU A 196 -17.84 -5.63 20.78
CA LEU A 196 -18.79 -6.74 20.98
C LEU A 196 -19.73 -6.53 22.16
N ARG A 197 -19.68 -5.38 22.83
CA ARG A 197 -20.57 -5.05 23.99
C ARG A 197 -21.64 -3.99 23.67
N HIS A 198 -21.93 -3.75 22.41
CA HIS A 198 -23.06 -2.89 22.02
C HIS A 198 -23.98 -3.58 21.03
#